data_1ab485c861f23aca91406dad69b074c2
#
_entry.id   1ab485c861f23aca91406dad69b074c2
#
_cell.length_a   1.000
_cell.length_b   1.000
_cell.length_c   1.000
_cell.angle_alpha   90.00
_cell.angle_beta   90.00
_cell.angle_gamma   90.00
#
_symmetry.space_group_name_H-M   'P 1'
#
loop_
_entity.id
_entity.type
_entity.pdbx_description
1 polymer ?
#
loop_
_entity_poly.entity_id
_entity_poly.type
_entity_poly.pdbx_seq_one_letter_code
_entity_poly.pdbx_strand_id
1 'polypeptide(L)'
;MGILKFNEFVNERWAIDTPTEHRVAAGVAIIWDSKLLLVHPTNSSWKKPTLGIPKGKLDRPDEDPMDAALRELMEETSISLSPDQLDSEPHQVLFYKNGKADGRLIYFICNITDLSEIGLDSARLPKANLQAEEVDWGGFLSAEDAYPKISASQMIILDRHLKK
;
A
#
# COMPACT_ATOMS: atom_id res chain seq x y z
N MET A 1 -22.51 13.41 4.79
CA MET A 1 -21.54 13.39 5.40
C MET A 1 -20.32 13.66 4.66
N GLY A 2 -19.75 13.29 3.91
CA GLY A 2 -18.56 13.66 3.22
C GLY A 2 -18.02 15.07 3.51
N ILE A 3 -18.49 15.64 4.58
CA ILE A 3 -18.14 17.00 4.92
C ILE A 3 -16.79 17.04 5.58
N LEU A 4 -16.51 16.04 6.39
CA LEU A 4 -15.21 15.94 7.02
C LEU A 4 -14.18 15.54 5.97
N LYS A 5 -13.09 16.25 5.97
CA LYS A 5 -11.95 15.85 5.15
C LYS A 5 -11.42 14.54 5.68
N PHE A 6 -10.85 13.74 4.79
CA PHE A 6 -10.37 12.44 5.20
C PHE A 6 -9.35 12.52 6.34
N ASN A 7 -8.45 13.48 6.28
CA ASN A 7 -7.44 13.61 7.33
C ASN A 7 -8.06 13.96 8.68
N GLU A 8 -9.14 14.74 8.72
CA GLU A 8 -9.84 15.04 9.96
C GLU A 8 -10.49 13.78 10.52
N PHE A 9 -11.12 13.00 9.65
CA PHE A 9 -11.75 11.75 10.05
C PHE A 9 -10.72 10.77 10.62
N VAL A 10 -9.59 10.63 9.96
CA VAL A 10 -8.52 9.74 10.40
C VAL A 10 -7.99 10.18 11.76
N ASN A 11 -7.73 11.47 11.93
CA ASN A 11 -7.20 11.98 13.19
C ASN A 11 -8.16 11.75 14.34
N GLU A 12 -9.46 11.99 14.14
CA GLU A 12 -10.44 11.74 15.17
C GLU A 12 -10.47 10.29 15.60
N ARG A 13 -10.53 9.38 14.64
CA ARG A 13 -10.65 7.96 14.96
C ARG A 13 -9.40 7.42 15.61
N TRP A 14 -8.26 7.82 15.12
CA TRP A 14 -6.99 7.20 15.52
C TRP A 14 -6.42 7.81 16.77
N ALA A 15 -6.72 9.03 17.04
CA ALA A 15 -6.34 9.64 18.31
C ALA A 15 -6.99 8.93 19.49
N ILE A 16 -8.16 8.34 19.24
CA ILE A 16 -8.87 7.59 20.28
C ILE A 16 -8.34 6.17 20.40
N ASP A 17 -8.06 5.53 19.25
CA ASP A 17 -7.79 4.10 19.22
C ASP A 17 -6.34 3.73 19.46
N THR A 18 -5.40 4.65 19.22
CA THR A 18 -3.99 4.29 19.29
C THR A 18 -3.13 5.47 19.69
N PRO A 19 -2.18 5.25 20.59
CA PRO A 19 -1.19 6.26 20.92
C PRO A 19 -0.06 6.35 19.89
N THR A 20 -0.07 5.53 18.84
CA THR A 20 1.04 5.44 17.89
C THR A 20 0.73 6.08 16.56
N GLU A 21 0.13 7.26 16.57
CA GLU A 21 -0.22 8.00 15.36
C GLU A 21 0.99 8.29 14.48
N HIS A 22 2.16 8.42 15.08
CA HIS A 22 3.40 8.62 14.34
C HIS A 22 3.79 7.41 13.49
N ARG A 23 3.11 6.28 13.67
CA ARG A 23 3.37 5.08 12.88
C ARG A 23 2.31 4.87 11.81
N VAL A 24 1.82 5.95 11.27
CA VAL A 24 0.87 5.88 10.16
C VAL A 24 1.65 5.82 8.86
N ALA A 25 1.32 4.83 8.06
CA ALA A 25 1.85 4.70 6.70
C ALA A 25 0.69 4.80 5.72
N ALA A 26 1.00 5.18 4.49
CA ALA A 26 0.01 5.27 3.42
C ALA A 26 0.53 4.57 2.18
N GLY A 27 -0.37 3.94 1.43
CA GLY A 27 0.01 3.21 0.24
C GLY A 27 -1.11 3.07 -0.77
N VAL A 28 -0.77 2.51 -1.92
CA VAL A 28 -1.72 2.28 -3.01
C VAL A 28 -1.77 0.79 -3.32
N ALA A 29 -2.98 0.26 -3.38
CA ALA A 29 -3.21 -1.12 -3.81
C ALA A 29 -3.68 -1.09 -5.26
N ILE A 30 -2.78 -1.35 -6.20
CA ILE A 30 -3.11 -1.39 -7.62
C ILE A 30 -3.53 -2.81 -7.97
N ILE A 31 -4.72 -2.93 -8.54
CA ILE A 31 -5.31 -4.22 -8.92
C ILE A 31 -5.45 -4.29 -10.43
N TRP A 32 -4.89 -5.36 -11.00
CA TRP A 32 -4.94 -5.64 -12.42
C TRP A 32 -5.14 -7.14 -12.63
N ASP A 33 -6.12 -7.51 -13.40
CA ASP A 33 -6.37 -8.92 -13.78
C ASP A 33 -6.43 -9.85 -12.56
N SER A 34 -7.18 -9.42 -11.54
CA SER A 34 -7.31 -10.14 -10.25
C SER A 34 -5.99 -10.36 -9.55
N LYS A 35 -5.01 -9.49 -9.77
CA LYS A 35 -3.69 -9.53 -9.15
C LYS A 35 -3.41 -8.20 -8.46
N LEU A 36 -2.62 -8.25 -7.42
CA LEU A 36 -2.26 -7.08 -6.62
C LEU A 36 -0.78 -6.77 -6.81
N LEU A 37 -0.46 -5.49 -7.01
CA LEU A 37 0.93 -5.07 -7.09
C LEU A 37 1.58 -5.12 -5.71
N LEU A 38 2.64 -5.89 -5.60
CA LEU A 38 3.40 -6.05 -4.37
C LEU A 38 4.87 -5.76 -4.62
N VAL A 39 5.55 -5.31 -3.58
CA VAL A 39 7.00 -5.07 -3.62
C VAL A 39 7.67 -5.81 -2.47
N HIS A 40 8.97 -6.07 -2.63
CA HIS A 40 9.79 -6.73 -1.63
C HIS A 40 10.75 -5.71 -1.02
N PRO A 41 10.72 -5.51 0.31
CA PRO A 41 11.67 -4.61 0.97
C PRO A 41 13.11 -5.11 0.82
N THR A 42 14.01 -4.23 0.43
CA THR A 42 15.39 -4.59 0.08
C THR A 42 16.12 -5.35 1.19
N ASN A 43 15.92 -4.96 2.43
CA ASN A 43 16.66 -5.54 3.54
C ASN A 43 15.91 -6.64 4.27
N SER A 44 14.89 -7.21 3.65
CA SER A 44 14.14 -8.28 4.30
C SER A 44 14.43 -9.63 3.66
N SER A 45 14.11 -10.71 4.38
CA SER A 45 14.37 -12.06 3.93
C SER A 45 13.35 -12.50 2.90
N TRP A 46 13.81 -13.22 1.88
CA TRP A 46 12.91 -13.88 0.94
C TRP A 46 12.30 -15.16 1.52
N LYS A 47 12.83 -15.65 2.63
CA LYS A 47 12.34 -16.86 3.28
C LYS A 47 11.15 -16.65 4.19
N LYS A 48 10.90 -15.40 4.58
CA LYS A 48 9.78 -15.04 5.44
C LYS A 48 8.78 -14.18 4.70
N PRO A 49 7.49 -14.25 5.02
CA PRO A 49 6.49 -13.39 4.37
C PRO A 49 6.80 -11.91 4.60
N THR A 50 7.13 -11.19 3.55
CA THR A 50 7.53 -9.78 3.66
C THR A 50 6.99 -8.91 2.53
N LEU A 51 6.38 -9.47 1.50
CA LEU A 51 5.82 -8.66 0.41
C LEU A 51 4.70 -7.79 0.94
N GLY A 52 4.57 -6.61 0.37
CA GLY A 52 3.49 -5.70 0.71
C GLY A 52 3.22 -4.74 -0.42
N ILE A 53 2.13 -3.98 -0.30
CA ILE A 53 1.86 -2.93 -1.28
C ILE A 53 2.89 -1.82 -1.14
N PRO A 54 3.15 -1.06 -2.21
CA PRO A 54 4.02 0.13 -2.11
C PRO A 54 3.44 1.09 -1.08
N LYS A 55 4.25 1.49 -0.10
CA LYS A 55 3.80 2.32 0.99
C LYS A 55 4.97 2.94 1.72
N GLY A 56 4.69 3.94 2.53
CA GLY A 56 5.68 4.52 3.41
C GLY A 56 5.04 5.42 4.45
N LYS A 57 5.85 5.91 5.36
CA LYS A 57 5.37 6.76 6.43
C LYS A 57 4.97 8.12 5.90
N LEU A 58 4.05 8.77 6.59
CA LEU A 58 3.76 10.17 6.32
C LEU A 58 5.01 11.00 6.62
N ASP A 59 5.26 12.03 5.81
CA ASP A 59 6.40 12.92 6.04
C ASP A 59 6.18 13.79 7.28
N ARG A 60 4.92 14.10 7.57
CA ARG A 60 4.49 14.87 8.74
C ARG A 60 3.19 14.27 9.25
N PRO A 61 2.89 14.43 10.54
CA PRO A 61 1.63 13.91 11.08
C PRO A 61 0.38 14.47 10.40
N ASP A 62 0.45 15.66 9.83
CA ASP A 62 -0.68 16.30 9.17
C ASP A 62 -0.68 16.16 7.65
N GLU A 63 0.22 15.36 7.10
CA GLU A 63 0.23 15.11 5.66
C GLU A 63 -1.03 14.33 5.27
N ASP A 64 -1.64 14.71 4.14
CA ASP A 64 -2.78 13.99 3.61
C ASP A 64 -2.35 12.57 3.22
N PRO A 65 -2.99 11.54 3.76
CA PRO A 65 -2.62 10.16 3.43
C PRO A 65 -2.65 9.82 1.95
N MET A 66 -3.55 10.42 1.18
CA MET A 66 -3.58 10.17 -0.26
C MET A 66 -2.33 10.75 -0.94
N ASP A 67 -1.91 11.94 -0.53
CA ASP A 67 -0.68 12.53 -1.05
C ASP A 67 0.52 11.68 -0.70
N ALA A 68 0.58 11.19 0.53
CA ALA A 68 1.67 10.32 0.96
C ALA A 68 1.67 9.01 0.17
N ALA A 69 0.49 8.42 -0.03
CA ALA A 69 0.36 7.16 -0.77
C ALA A 69 0.88 7.31 -2.21
N LEU A 70 0.48 8.39 -2.88
CA LEU A 70 0.90 8.65 -4.25
C LEU A 70 2.41 8.93 -4.34
N ARG A 71 2.94 9.66 -3.38
CA ARG A 71 4.37 9.95 -3.31
C ARG A 71 5.18 8.67 -3.11
N GLU A 72 4.78 7.83 -2.17
CA GLU A 72 5.49 6.59 -1.90
C GLU A 72 5.44 5.63 -3.09
N LEU A 73 4.29 5.56 -3.76
CA LEU A 73 4.17 4.74 -4.96
C LEU A 73 5.18 5.19 -6.02
N MET A 74 5.26 6.49 -6.26
CA MET A 74 6.18 7.05 -7.24
C MET A 74 7.63 6.81 -6.84
N GLU A 75 7.95 7.01 -5.57
CA GLU A 75 9.31 6.81 -5.09
C GLU A 75 9.75 5.36 -5.22
N GLU A 76 8.92 4.43 -4.81
CA GLU A 76 9.31 3.01 -4.79
C GLU A 76 9.23 2.32 -6.14
N THR A 77 8.29 2.72 -7.01
CA THR A 77 8.01 1.96 -8.23
C THR A 77 8.08 2.78 -9.51
N SER A 78 8.24 4.08 -9.43
CA SER A 78 8.19 5.01 -10.55
C SER A 78 6.82 5.11 -11.22
N ILE A 79 5.78 4.58 -10.56
CA ILE A 79 4.41 4.69 -11.07
C ILE A 79 3.84 6.02 -10.59
N SER A 80 3.43 6.86 -11.54
CA SER A 80 2.85 8.16 -11.24
C SER A 80 1.34 8.11 -11.50
N LEU A 81 0.57 8.33 -10.45
CA LEU A 81 -0.89 8.38 -10.54
C LEU A 81 -1.38 9.72 -10.02
N SER A 82 -2.54 10.14 -10.51
CA SER A 82 -3.23 11.30 -9.97
C SER A 82 -4.33 10.84 -9.00
N PRO A 83 -4.79 11.74 -8.11
CA PRO A 83 -5.81 11.36 -7.13
C PRO A 83 -7.09 10.80 -7.73
N ASP A 84 -7.47 11.26 -8.92
CA ASP A 84 -8.71 10.80 -9.55
C ASP A 84 -8.61 9.38 -10.10
N GLN A 85 -7.41 8.81 -10.15
CA GLN A 85 -7.23 7.40 -10.54
C GLN A 85 -7.41 6.44 -9.36
N LEU A 86 -7.57 6.97 -8.16
CA LEU A 86 -7.79 6.18 -6.97
C LEU A 86 -9.26 6.21 -6.57
N ASP A 87 -9.74 5.13 -5.97
CA ASP A 87 -11.03 5.17 -5.30
C ASP A 87 -10.93 6.19 -4.18
N SER A 88 -11.98 7.01 -4.02
CA SER A 88 -11.95 8.07 -3.03
C SER A 88 -12.02 7.56 -1.59
N GLU A 89 -12.50 6.32 -1.40
CA GLU A 89 -12.70 5.77 -0.07
C GLU A 89 -11.45 5.08 0.43
N PRO A 90 -10.91 5.54 1.56
CA PRO A 90 -9.71 4.92 2.12
C PRO A 90 -10.05 3.63 2.86
N HIS A 91 -9.07 2.77 2.94
CA HIS A 91 -9.11 1.54 3.72
C HIS A 91 -7.98 1.56 4.72
N GLN A 92 -8.07 0.74 5.75
CA GLN A 92 -6.99 0.66 6.72
C GLN A 92 -6.76 -0.76 7.22
N VAL A 93 -5.53 -1.04 7.57
CA VAL A 93 -5.17 -2.25 8.30
C VAL A 93 -4.25 -1.86 9.45
N LEU A 94 -4.29 -2.64 10.53
CA LEU A 94 -3.47 -2.39 11.69
C LEU A 94 -2.18 -3.20 11.61
N PHE A 95 -1.09 -2.60 12.06
CA PHE A 95 0.15 -3.32 12.31
C PHE A 95 0.18 -3.74 13.77
N TYR A 96 0.65 -4.93 14.04
CA TYR A 96 0.80 -5.41 15.40
C TYR A 96 2.26 -5.72 15.69
N LYS A 97 2.67 -5.44 16.91
CA LYS A 97 3.98 -5.79 17.41
C LYS A 97 3.81 -6.29 18.83
N ASN A 98 4.27 -7.52 19.07
CA ASN A 98 4.14 -8.15 20.39
C ASN A 98 2.68 -8.17 20.89
N GLY A 99 1.76 -8.41 19.98
CA GLY A 99 0.34 -8.51 20.31
C GLY A 99 -0.40 -7.21 20.52
N LYS A 100 0.28 -6.07 20.34
CA LYS A 100 -0.33 -4.74 20.51
C LYS A 100 -0.35 -4.01 19.20
N ALA A 101 -1.37 -3.18 18.99
CA ALA A 101 -1.45 -2.33 17.82
C ALA A 101 -0.27 -1.37 17.82
N ASP A 102 0.56 -1.42 16.77
CA ASP A 102 1.78 -0.64 16.67
C ASP A 102 1.66 0.50 15.67
N GLY A 103 0.72 0.42 14.74
CA GLY A 103 0.52 1.45 13.74
C GLY A 103 -0.54 1.05 12.74
N ARG A 104 -0.69 1.86 11.71
CA ARG A 104 -1.73 1.66 10.70
C ARG A 104 -1.21 1.93 9.31
N LEU A 105 -1.74 1.17 8.37
CA LEU A 105 -1.57 1.44 6.95
C LEU A 105 -2.91 1.90 6.40
N ILE A 106 -2.93 3.11 5.84
CA ILE A 106 -4.07 3.61 5.08
C ILE A 106 -3.76 3.34 3.63
N TYR A 107 -4.68 2.70 2.91
CA TYR A 107 -4.41 2.45 1.51
C TYR A 107 -5.62 2.79 0.65
N PHE A 108 -5.33 3.09 -0.61
CA PHE A 108 -6.31 3.47 -1.61
C PHE A 108 -6.24 2.49 -2.77
N ILE A 109 -7.40 2.15 -3.32
CA ILE A 109 -7.47 1.17 -4.41
C ILE A 109 -7.36 1.89 -5.74
N CYS A 110 -6.58 1.31 -6.64
CA CYS A 110 -6.52 1.73 -8.04
C CYS A 110 -6.78 0.49 -8.90
N ASN A 111 -7.91 0.45 -9.55
CA ASN A 111 -8.24 -0.64 -10.48
C ASN A 111 -7.86 -0.23 -11.89
N ILE A 112 -7.06 -1.05 -12.55
CA ILE A 112 -6.69 -0.82 -13.94
C ILE A 112 -7.08 -2.03 -14.78
N THR A 113 -7.34 -1.79 -16.05
CA THR A 113 -7.65 -2.87 -16.99
C THR A 113 -6.46 -3.20 -17.88
N ASP A 114 -5.57 -2.25 -18.10
CA ASP A 114 -4.42 -2.42 -18.97
C ASP A 114 -3.18 -1.87 -18.27
N LEU A 115 -2.10 -2.65 -18.29
CA LEU A 115 -0.84 -2.24 -17.66
C LEU A 115 -0.29 -0.93 -18.22
N SER A 116 -0.61 -0.62 -19.48
CA SER A 116 -0.16 0.65 -20.08
C SER A 116 -0.71 1.88 -19.36
N GLU A 117 -1.83 1.74 -18.64
CA GLU A 117 -2.41 2.84 -17.86
C GLU A 117 -1.44 3.34 -16.78
N ILE A 118 -0.51 2.49 -16.36
CA ILE A 118 0.48 2.85 -15.34
C ILE A 118 1.91 2.75 -15.89
N GLY A 119 2.03 2.73 -17.22
CA GLY A 119 3.33 2.78 -17.87
C GLY A 119 4.10 1.47 -17.88
N LEU A 120 3.41 0.35 -17.69
CA LEU A 120 4.04 -0.96 -17.68
C LEU A 120 3.64 -1.77 -18.91
N ASP A 121 4.49 -2.70 -19.30
CA ASP A 121 4.19 -3.65 -20.37
C ASP A 121 4.26 -5.11 -19.91
N SER A 122 4.54 -5.34 -18.64
CA SER A 122 4.53 -6.68 -18.08
C SER A 122 4.14 -6.63 -16.61
N ALA A 123 3.76 -7.79 -16.08
CA ALA A 123 3.32 -7.90 -14.68
C ALA A 123 4.46 -7.69 -13.68
N ARG A 124 5.70 -7.80 -14.13
CA ARG A 124 6.87 -7.57 -13.28
C ARG A 124 7.45 -6.21 -13.58
N LEU A 125 7.73 -5.43 -12.53
CA LEU A 125 8.33 -4.12 -12.69
C LEU A 125 9.79 -4.24 -13.08
N PRO A 126 10.26 -3.42 -14.05
CA PRO A 126 11.70 -3.37 -14.35
C PRO A 126 12.49 -2.89 -13.15
N LYS A 127 13.64 -3.46 -12.92
CA LYS A 127 14.50 -3.03 -11.81
C LYS A 127 14.85 -1.56 -11.85
N ALA A 128 14.98 -1.01 -13.04
CA ALA A 128 15.30 0.42 -13.20
C ALA A 128 14.22 1.33 -12.62
N ASN A 129 12.99 0.82 -12.45
CA ASN A 129 11.88 1.60 -11.89
C ASN A 129 11.89 1.59 -10.37
N LEU A 130 12.66 0.72 -9.73
CA LEU A 130 12.61 0.51 -8.29
C LEU A 130 13.62 1.38 -7.56
N GLN A 131 13.23 1.86 -6.38
CA GLN A 131 14.13 2.56 -5.48
C GLN A 131 14.94 1.50 -4.71
N ALA A 132 16.13 1.17 -5.20
CA ALA A 132 16.89 0.02 -4.75
C ALA A 132 17.18 -0.01 -3.25
N GLU A 133 17.29 1.15 -2.61
CA GLU A 133 17.51 1.24 -1.17
C GLU A 133 16.30 0.76 -0.36
N GLU A 134 15.12 0.82 -0.96
CA GLU A 134 13.88 0.50 -0.27
C GLU A 134 13.24 -0.80 -0.74
N VAL A 135 13.24 -1.04 -2.05
CA VAL A 135 12.61 -2.23 -2.63
C VAL A 135 13.50 -2.82 -3.71
N ASP A 136 13.57 -4.15 -3.75
CA ASP A 136 14.42 -4.84 -4.72
C ASP A 136 13.61 -5.70 -5.71
N TRP A 137 12.31 -5.74 -5.58
CA TRP A 137 11.45 -6.49 -6.48
C TRP A 137 10.04 -5.92 -6.45
N GLY A 138 9.36 -5.94 -7.58
CA GLY A 138 7.96 -5.55 -7.66
C GLY A 138 7.26 -6.31 -8.76
N GLY A 139 5.98 -6.64 -8.53
CA GLY A 139 5.19 -7.34 -9.53
C GLY A 139 3.78 -7.61 -9.06
N PHE A 140 2.93 -8.01 -10.00
CA PHE A 140 1.55 -8.36 -9.74
C PHE A 140 1.44 -9.85 -9.44
N LEU A 141 0.79 -10.18 -8.32
CA LEU A 141 0.57 -11.56 -7.92
C LEU A 141 -0.91 -11.81 -7.66
N SER A 142 -1.38 -13.01 -8.03
CA SER A 142 -2.71 -13.46 -7.65
C SER A 142 -2.76 -13.71 -6.15
N ALA A 143 -3.97 -13.81 -5.60
CA ALA A 143 -4.12 -14.12 -4.19
C ALA A 143 -3.40 -15.43 -3.83
N GLU A 144 -3.55 -16.44 -4.68
CA GLU A 144 -2.91 -17.74 -4.44
C GLU A 144 -1.39 -17.63 -4.33
N ASP A 145 -0.78 -16.89 -5.25
CA ASP A 145 0.68 -16.73 -5.26
C ASP A 145 1.15 -15.78 -4.16
N ALA A 146 0.33 -14.80 -3.81
CA ALA A 146 0.71 -13.79 -2.81
C ALA A 146 0.61 -14.30 -1.39
N TYR A 147 -0.38 -15.17 -1.09
CA TYR A 147 -0.64 -15.59 0.28
C TYR A 147 0.59 -16.08 1.04
N PRO A 148 1.43 -16.94 0.48
CA PRO A 148 2.61 -17.41 1.23
C PRO A 148 3.73 -16.38 1.34
N LYS A 149 3.63 -15.26 0.63
CA LYS A 149 4.72 -14.29 0.55
C LYS A 149 4.39 -12.93 1.12
N ILE A 150 3.12 -12.61 1.28
CA ILE A 150 2.70 -11.30 1.78
C ILE A 150 2.84 -11.23 3.29
N SER A 151 3.16 -10.06 3.81
CA SER A 151 3.27 -9.88 5.26
C SER A 151 1.91 -10.10 5.92
N ALA A 152 1.94 -10.62 7.14
CA ALA A 152 0.72 -11.04 7.83
C ALA A 152 -0.30 -9.90 7.98
N SER A 153 0.17 -8.69 8.28
CA SER A 153 -0.72 -7.55 8.46
C SER A 153 -1.47 -7.17 7.19
N GLN A 154 -0.95 -7.55 6.02
CA GLN A 154 -1.58 -7.18 4.74
C GLN A 154 -2.34 -8.32 4.07
N MET A 155 -2.37 -9.50 4.67
CA MET A 155 -3.14 -10.62 4.10
C MET A 155 -4.60 -10.27 3.89
N ILE A 156 -5.16 -9.44 4.75
CA ILE A 156 -6.54 -9.03 4.65
C ILE A 156 -6.84 -8.22 3.38
N ILE A 157 -5.82 -7.58 2.81
CA ILE A 157 -6.00 -6.84 1.55
C ILE A 157 -6.37 -7.83 0.43
N LEU A 158 -5.73 -8.98 0.42
CA LEU A 158 -6.06 -10.03 -0.56
C LEU A 158 -7.50 -10.50 -0.38
N ASP A 159 -7.89 -10.73 0.88
CA ASP A 159 -9.23 -11.23 1.16
C ASP A 159 -10.32 -10.21 0.81
N ARG A 160 -10.04 -8.94 1.04
CA ARG A 160 -11.01 -7.88 0.79
C ARG A 160 -11.19 -7.57 -0.69
N HIS A 161 -10.12 -7.63 -1.47
CA HIS A 161 -10.13 -7.01 -2.79
C HIS A 161 -9.84 -7.94 -3.95
N LEU A 162 -9.23 -9.08 -3.74
CA LEU A 162 -8.97 -10.03 -4.82
C LEU A 162 -9.96 -11.16 -4.77
N LYS A 163 -10.52 -11.47 -5.92
CA LYS A 163 -11.44 -12.61 -6.03
C LYS A 163 -10.65 -13.89 -6.21
N LYS A 164 -11.17 -14.91 -5.61
CA LYS A 164 -10.57 -16.25 -5.72
C LYS A 164 -11.09 -16.98 -6.94
#